data_23d90b0c0361c1b8a5fa25064143d3d2
#
_entry.id   23d90b0c0361c1b8a5fa25064143d3d2
#
_cell.length_a   1.000
_cell.length_b   1.000
_cell.length_c   1.000
_cell.angle_alpha   90.00
_cell.angle_beta   90.00
_cell.angle_gamma   90.00
#
_symmetry.space_group_name_H-M   'P 1'
#
loop_
_entity.id
_entity.type
_entity.pdbx_description
1 polymer ?
#
loop_
_entity_poly.entity_id
_entity_poly.type
_entity_poly.pdbx_seq_one_letter_code
_entity_poly.pdbx_strand_id
1 'polypeptide(L)' 'MKNKLAKLEYFPNNFKILEEGDHVICAISNKRINLNELNYWNVELQEPYFSYKEAFIKYEANHNKN' A
#
# COMPACT_ATOMS: atom_id res chain seq x y z
N MET A 1 2.69 -19.91 1.85
CA MET A 1 1.49 -20.26 1.21
C MET A 1 0.92 -19.17 0.40
N LYS A 2 0.28 -19.52 -0.65
CA LYS A 2 -0.30 -18.55 -1.50
C LYS A 2 -1.50 -17.93 -0.88
N ASN A 3 -1.85 -16.76 -1.29
CA ASN A 3 -3.04 -16.04 -0.82
C ASN A 3 -3.01 -15.67 0.63
N LYS A 4 -1.83 -15.45 1.15
CA LYS A 4 -1.71 -15.01 2.51
C LYS A 4 -1.43 -13.51 2.54
N LEU A 5 -2.15 -12.77 3.36
CA LEU A 5 -1.95 -11.34 3.51
C LEU A 5 -0.65 -11.07 4.24
N ALA A 6 0.20 -10.26 3.64
CA ALA A 6 1.46 -9.90 4.25
C ALA A 6 1.26 -8.69 5.16
N LYS A 7 2.14 -8.54 6.12
CA LYS A 7 2.16 -7.36 6.95
C LYS A 7 3.49 -6.67 6.73
N LEU A 8 3.43 -5.40 6.36
CA LEU A 8 4.62 -4.66 5.95
C LEU A 8 4.81 -3.42 6.77
N GLU A 9 6.06 -3.00 6.85
CA GLU A 9 6.40 -1.68 7.35
C GLU A 9 6.97 -0.90 6.18
N TYR A 10 6.42 0.27 5.90
CA TYR A 10 6.77 1.04 4.71
C TYR A 10 7.78 2.13 5.02
N PHE A 11 8.78 2.23 4.15
CA PHE A 11 9.81 3.28 4.23
C PHE A 11 9.81 4.05 2.92
N PRO A 12 10.50 5.18 2.85
CA PRO A 12 10.43 6.01 1.63
C PRO A 12 10.81 5.28 0.35
N ASN A 13 11.79 4.37 0.42
CA ASN A 13 12.25 3.72 -0.80
C ASN A 13 12.02 2.22 -0.85
N ASN A 14 11.54 1.64 0.23
CA ASN A 14 11.31 0.20 0.24
C ASN A 14 10.38 -0.15 1.39
N PHE A 15 10.12 -1.43 1.55
CA PHE A 15 9.31 -1.89 2.67
C PHE A 15 9.97 -3.11 3.30
N LYS A 16 9.58 -3.39 4.53
CA LYS A 16 10.09 -4.51 5.27
C LYS A 16 8.92 -5.45 5.58
N ILE A 17 9.13 -6.74 5.43
CA ILE A 17 8.08 -7.71 5.71
C ILE A 17 8.09 -8.06 7.18
N LEU A 18 6.99 -7.73 7.86
CA LEU A 18 6.84 -8.05 9.27
C LEU A 18 6.20 -9.42 9.45
N GLU A 19 5.25 -9.75 8.58
CA GLU A 19 4.64 -11.06 8.57
C GLU A 19 4.60 -11.55 7.14
N GLU A 20 5.02 -12.78 6.94
CA GLU A 20 5.10 -13.36 5.61
C GLU A 20 3.76 -13.41 4.92
N GLY A 21 3.77 -13.17 3.64
CA GLY A 21 2.59 -13.24 2.82
C GLY A 21 2.97 -12.90 1.40
N ASP A 22 2.03 -12.98 0.48
CA ASP A 22 2.33 -12.73 -0.92
C ASP A 22 1.62 -11.50 -1.46
N HIS A 23 0.79 -10.83 -0.66
CA HIS A 23 0.08 -9.66 -1.16
C HIS A 23 -0.35 -8.77 0.00
N VAL A 24 -0.75 -7.55 -0.35
CA VAL A 24 -1.41 -6.63 0.57
C VAL A 24 -2.66 -6.10 -0.15
N ILE A 25 -3.48 -5.35 0.59
CA ILE A 25 -4.74 -4.83 0.06
C ILE A 25 -4.65 -3.31 -0.01
N CYS A 26 -5.02 -2.77 -1.15
CA CYS A 26 -5.00 -1.32 -1.36
C CYS A 26 -5.94 -0.63 -0.37
N ALA A 27 -5.47 0.44 0.24
CA ALA A 27 -6.24 1.16 1.23
C ALA A 27 -7.41 1.92 0.61
N ILE A 28 -7.35 2.18 -0.69
CA ILE A 28 -8.39 2.97 -1.36
C ILE A 28 -9.39 2.08 -2.09
N SER A 29 -8.88 1.17 -2.92
CA SER A 29 -9.76 0.39 -3.80
C SER A 29 -10.02 -1.02 -3.31
N ASN A 30 -9.33 -1.44 -2.26
CA ASN A 30 -9.44 -2.80 -1.72
C ASN A 30 -8.99 -3.87 -2.70
N LYS A 31 -8.21 -3.48 -3.69
CA LYS A 31 -7.68 -4.45 -4.64
C LYS A 31 -6.46 -5.13 -4.08
N ARG A 32 -6.29 -6.36 -4.49
CA ARG A 32 -5.13 -7.13 -4.09
C ARG A 32 -3.90 -6.62 -4.83
N ILE A 33 -2.80 -6.44 -4.11
CA ILE A 33 -1.53 -6.01 -4.69
C ILE A 33 -0.49 -7.06 -4.34
N ASN A 34 0.01 -7.77 -5.35
CA ASN A 34 1.09 -8.70 -5.11
C ASN A 34 2.34 -7.93 -4.72
N LEU A 35 3.15 -8.50 -3.83
CA LEU A 35 4.29 -7.77 -3.31
C LEU A 35 5.27 -7.37 -4.40
N ASN A 36 5.43 -8.19 -5.44
CA ASN A 36 6.35 -7.85 -6.51
C ASN A 36 5.80 -6.78 -7.44
N GLU A 37 4.57 -6.36 -7.24
CA GLU A 37 3.96 -5.29 -8.03
C GLU A 37 3.70 -4.04 -7.19
N LEU A 38 4.04 -4.08 -5.92
CA LEU A 38 3.75 -2.98 -5.02
C LEU A 38 4.76 -1.84 -5.24
N ASN A 39 4.27 -0.70 -5.70
CA ASN A 39 5.09 0.45 -6.00
C ASN A 39 4.68 1.73 -5.30
N TYR A 40 3.47 1.78 -4.77
CA TYR A 40 2.96 3.01 -4.19
C TYR A 40 2.48 2.77 -2.77
N TRP A 41 2.91 3.60 -1.84
CA TRP A 41 2.47 3.50 -0.46
C TRP A 41 2.68 4.84 0.23
N ASN A 42 2.10 4.98 1.41
CA ASN A 42 2.23 6.18 2.23
C ASN A 42 2.97 5.82 3.50
N VAL A 43 4.11 6.45 3.72
CA VAL A 43 4.94 6.13 4.88
C VAL A 43 4.29 6.62 6.17
N GLU A 44 3.68 7.79 6.14
CA GLU A 44 3.05 8.32 7.33
C GLU A 44 1.86 7.49 7.77
N LEU A 45 1.04 7.10 6.81
CA LEU A 45 -0.17 6.35 7.12
C LEU A 45 0.07 4.85 7.10
N GLN A 46 1.22 4.42 6.60
CA GLN A 46 1.57 3.00 6.52
C GLN A 46 0.51 2.24 5.74
N GLU A 47 0.23 2.72 4.53
CA GLU A 47 -0.80 2.15 3.67
C GLU A 47 -0.29 1.92 2.27
N PRO A 48 -0.64 0.79 1.65
CA PRO A 48 -0.27 0.56 0.25
C PRO A 48 -1.37 1.05 -0.68
N TYR A 49 -0.99 1.35 -1.91
CA TYR A 49 -1.94 1.75 -2.95
C TYR A 49 -1.71 0.93 -4.20
N PHE A 50 -2.79 0.54 -4.85
CA PHE A 50 -2.73 -0.33 -6.01
C PHE A 50 -2.00 0.31 -7.19
N SER A 51 -2.22 1.61 -7.38
CA SER A 51 -1.60 2.30 -8.50
C SER A 51 -1.48 3.77 -8.16
N TYR A 52 -0.85 4.51 -9.06
CA TYR A 52 -0.72 5.94 -8.91
C TYR A 52 -2.08 6.62 -8.72
N LYS A 53 -3.08 6.08 -9.41
CA LYS A 53 -4.41 6.66 -9.31
C LYS A 53 -4.94 6.63 -7.88
N GLU A 54 -4.82 5.49 -7.23
CA GLU A 54 -5.26 5.37 -5.84
C GLU A 54 -4.42 6.26 -4.92
N ALA A 55 -3.11 6.29 -5.17
CA ALA A 55 -2.24 7.15 -4.36
C ALA A 55 -2.63 8.61 -4.51
N PHE A 56 -2.97 9.02 -5.71
CA PHE A 56 -3.38 10.39 -5.96
C PHE A 56 -4.70 10.72 -5.30
N ILE A 57 -5.64 9.78 -5.32
CA ILE A 57 -6.92 9.98 -4.65
C ILE A 57 -6.70 10.24 -3.17
N LYS A 58 -5.83 9.47 -2.54
CA LYS A 58 -5.56 9.66 -1.13
C LYS A 58 -4.87 11.00 -0.88
N TYR A 59 -3.93 11.35 -1.74
CA TYR A 59 -3.23 12.61 -1.64
C TYR A 59 -4.22 13.78 -1.71
N GLU A 60 -5.12 13.73 -2.67
CA GLU A 60 -6.14 14.77 -2.82
C GLU A 60 -7.03 14.86 -1.61
N ALA A 61 -7.45 13.72 -1.10
CA ALA A 61 -8.33 13.71 0.06
C ALA A 61 -7.65 14.35 1.26
N ASN A 62 -6.36 14.12 1.42
CA ASN A 62 -5.64 14.67 2.56
C ASN A 62 -5.30 16.15 2.38
N HIS A 63 -5.14 16.61 1.17
CA HIS A 63 -4.69 17.98 0.90
C HIS A 63 -5.82 18.92 0.54
N ASN A 64 -6.99 18.40 0.29
CA ASN A 64 -8.11 19.22 -0.04
C ASN A 64 -8.98 19.54 1.11
N LYS A 65 -8.61 19.21 2.31
CA LYS A 65 -9.44 19.60 3.39
C LYS A 65 -9.14 20.94 3.72
N ASN A 66 -9.92 21.61 4.06
CA ASN A 66 -9.61 22.91 4.37
C ASN A 66 -10.03 23.39 5.43
#